data_ff2c4f601100c95a22e72966158c47bf
#
_entry.id   ff2c4f601100c95a22e72966158c47bf
#
_cell.length_a   1.000
_cell.length_b   1.000
_cell.length_c   1.000
_cell.angle_alpha   90.00
_cell.angle_beta   90.00
_cell.angle_gamma   90.00
#
_symmetry.space_group_name_H-M   'P 1'
#
loop_
_entity.id
_entity.type
_entity.pdbx_description
1 polymer ?
#
loop_
_entity_poly.entity_id
_entity_poly.type
_entity_poly.pdbx_seq_one_letter_code
_entity_poly.pdbx_strand_id
1 'polypeptide(L)'
;IAKKSEVKDNDIEGNADYVLTIGEFRAMMRAKDVQFEPEENDSQQASVYGKRFGNGGGVTAAVLKSMEETGTDTSGLTVEKCAGAAEVKKALTLMKVGRLQADFVEGMMCEGGCVGGPSQHRSEMQFKKDRDTLIAEADDRGVHENLESVDMEAFAMHR
;
A
#
# COMPACT_ATOMS: atom_id res chain seq x y z
N ILE A 1 -11.70 -5.68 12.93
CA ILE A 1 -11.74 -5.14 14.30
C ILE A 1 -10.76 -3.97 14.45
N ALA A 2 -9.49 -4.12 14.08
CA ALA A 2 -8.48 -3.07 14.22
C ALA A 2 -8.88 -1.77 13.48
N LYS A 3 -9.29 -1.85 12.23
CA LYS A 3 -9.75 -0.68 11.46
C LYS A 3 -10.99 -0.02 12.05
N LYS A 4 -11.90 -0.81 12.62
CA LYS A 4 -13.06 -0.26 13.31
C LYS A 4 -12.70 0.49 14.59
N SER A 5 -11.69 0.02 15.34
CA SER A 5 -11.15 0.75 16.48
C SER A 5 -10.45 2.03 16.03
N GLU A 6 -9.61 1.95 15.02
CA GLU A 6 -8.85 3.09 14.48
C GLU A 6 -9.76 4.24 14.04
N VAL A 7 -10.89 3.93 13.41
CA VAL A 7 -11.88 4.95 13.00
C VAL A 7 -12.53 5.65 14.21
N LYS A 8 -12.67 4.97 15.34
CA LYS A 8 -13.22 5.57 16.57
C LYS A 8 -12.26 6.50 17.28
N ASP A 9 -10.96 6.35 17.06
CA ASP A 9 -9.93 7.15 17.68
C ASP A 9 -9.71 8.49 16.95
N ASN A 10 -10.42 8.73 15.85
CA ASN A 10 -10.40 10.00 15.15
C ASN A 10 -11.38 10.99 15.79
N ASP A 11 -10.92 12.20 16.09
CA ASP A 11 -11.71 13.30 16.62
C ASP A 11 -12.72 13.89 15.59
N ILE A 12 -12.91 13.21 14.46
CA ILE A 12 -13.84 13.62 13.41
C ILE A 12 -15.17 12.91 13.62
N GLU A 13 -16.16 13.61 14.14
CA GLU A 13 -17.51 13.12 14.29
C GLU A 13 -18.12 12.76 12.93
N GLY A 14 -18.76 11.59 12.83
CA GLY A 14 -19.40 11.12 11.60
C GLY A 14 -18.45 10.60 10.52
N ASN A 15 -17.18 10.34 10.84
CA ASN A 15 -16.16 9.89 9.90
C ASN A 15 -16.51 8.53 9.24
N ALA A 16 -16.87 7.51 10.04
CA ALA A 16 -17.32 6.22 9.52
C ALA A 16 -18.16 5.45 10.54
N ASP A 17 -19.31 4.95 10.12
CA ASP A 17 -20.20 4.11 10.95
C ASP A 17 -19.78 2.65 10.90
N TYR A 18 -19.35 2.17 9.73
CA TYR A 18 -19.04 0.77 9.47
C TYR A 18 -17.74 0.63 8.69
N VAL A 19 -16.97 -0.41 9.02
CA VAL A 19 -15.80 -0.85 8.27
C VAL A 19 -16.09 -2.25 7.74
N LEU A 20 -16.11 -2.38 6.42
CA LEU A 20 -16.42 -3.62 5.72
C LEU A 20 -15.14 -4.21 5.10
N THR A 21 -15.02 -5.52 5.14
CA THR A 21 -14.07 -6.23 4.28
C THR A 21 -14.57 -6.22 2.83
N ILE A 22 -13.68 -6.44 1.88
CA ILE A 22 -14.08 -6.58 0.45
C ILE A 22 -15.08 -7.72 0.26
N GLY A 23 -14.97 -8.81 1.05
CA GLY A 23 -15.92 -9.91 1.01
C GLY A 23 -17.34 -9.51 1.44
N GLU A 24 -17.45 -8.79 2.54
CA GLU A 24 -18.73 -8.26 3.04
C GLU A 24 -19.33 -7.25 2.06
N PHE A 25 -18.51 -6.34 1.52
CA PHE A 25 -18.94 -5.39 0.50
C PHE A 25 -19.49 -6.10 -0.75
N ARG A 26 -18.77 -7.10 -1.28
CA ARG A 26 -19.24 -7.91 -2.41
C ARG A 26 -20.53 -8.68 -2.09
N ALA A 27 -20.68 -9.18 -0.87
CA ALA A 27 -21.93 -9.84 -0.46
C ALA A 27 -23.11 -8.86 -0.44
N MET A 28 -22.87 -7.65 0.06
CA MET A 28 -23.87 -6.57 0.06
C MET A 28 -24.28 -6.18 -1.36
N MET A 29 -23.31 -6.02 -2.28
CA MET A 29 -23.58 -5.71 -3.69
C MET A 29 -24.44 -6.79 -4.36
N ARG A 30 -24.11 -8.07 -4.13
CA ARG A 30 -24.92 -9.19 -4.65
C ARG A 30 -26.33 -9.21 -4.07
N ALA A 31 -26.48 -8.96 -2.77
CA ALA A 31 -27.77 -8.92 -2.12
C ALA A 31 -28.67 -7.78 -2.64
N LYS A 32 -28.08 -6.74 -3.19
CA LYS A 32 -28.75 -5.61 -3.83
C LYS A 32 -28.88 -5.73 -5.35
N ASP A 33 -28.42 -6.85 -5.92
CA ASP A 33 -28.38 -7.11 -7.37
C ASP A 33 -27.72 -5.97 -8.17
N VAL A 34 -26.67 -5.39 -7.60
CA VAL A 34 -25.91 -4.33 -8.29
C VAL A 34 -25.05 -4.95 -9.37
N GLN A 35 -25.27 -4.53 -10.60
CA GLN A 35 -24.45 -4.89 -11.74
C GLN A 35 -23.40 -3.81 -11.97
N PHE A 36 -22.18 -4.24 -12.27
CA PHE A 36 -21.11 -3.34 -12.68
C PHE A 36 -20.98 -3.41 -14.19
N GLU A 37 -21.13 -2.28 -14.84
CA GLU A 37 -20.79 -2.13 -16.24
C GLU A 37 -19.39 -1.50 -16.34
N PRO A 38 -18.56 -1.96 -17.30
CA PRO A 38 -17.29 -1.30 -17.57
C PRO A 38 -17.55 0.13 -18.05
N GLU A 39 -17.08 1.12 -17.31
CA GLU A 39 -16.99 2.49 -17.80
C GLU A 39 -15.58 2.77 -18.32
N GLU A 40 -15.46 3.62 -19.34
CA GLU A 40 -14.18 4.23 -19.68
C GLU A 40 -13.72 5.03 -18.45
N ASN A 41 -12.66 4.57 -17.86
CA ASN A 41 -12.21 5.09 -16.59
C ASN A 41 -11.36 6.34 -16.81
N ASP A 42 -11.88 7.48 -16.43
CA ASP A 42 -11.14 8.74 -16.30
C ASP A 42 -10.33 8.79 -14.98
N SER A 43 -9.93 7.62 -14.48
CA SER A 43 -9.11 7.55 -13.27
C SER A 43 -7.76 8.18 -13.54
N GLN A 44 -7.34 9.03 -12.62
CA GLN A 44 -6.00 9.60 -12.63
C GLN A 44 -4.96 8.46 -12.68
N GLN A 45 -4.09 8.52 -13.67
CA GLN A 45 -2.99 7.58 -13.76
C GLN A 45 -2.04 7.79 -12.58
N ALA A 46 -1.70 6.71 -11.92
CA ALA A 46 -0.69 6.70 -10.88
C ALA A 46 0.63 6.18 -11.44
N SER A 47 1.73 6.72 -10.93
CA SER A 47 3.06 6.23 -11.27
C SER A 47 3.25 4.75 -10.89
N VAL A 48 4.26 4.12 -11.46
CA VAL A 48 4.65 2.75 -11.10
C VAL A 48 4.90 2.59 -9.58
N TYR A 49 5.40 3.64 -8.94
CA TYR A 49 5.66 3.65 -7.50
C TYR A 49 4.37 3.64 -6.68
N GLY A 50 3.38 4.45 -7.06
CA GLY A 50 2.06 4.46 -6.43
C GLY A 50 1.34 3.11 -6.60
N LYS A 51 1.30 2.58 -7.81
CA LYS A 51 0.66 1.28 -8.11
C LYS A 51 1.32 0.09 -7.38
N ARG A 52 2.59 0.20 -6.99
CA ARG A 52 3.33 -0.84 -6.27
C ARG A 52 3.21 -0.78 -4.75
N PHE A 53 2.62 0.27 -4.17
CA PHE A 53 2.61 0.47 -2.72
C PHE A 53 2.02 -0.71 -1.92
N GLY A 54 1.03 -1.39 -2.47
CA GLY A 54 0.43 -2.57 -1.85
C GLY A 54 1.26 -3.86 -1.94
N ASN A 55 2.41 -3.83 -2.59
CA ASN A 55 3.29 -4.99 -2.77
C ASN A 55 4.47 -4.94 -1.81
N GLY A 56 4.97 -6.10 -1.40
CA GLY A 56 6.23 -6.16 -0.66
C GLY A 56 7.38 -5.54 -1.46
N GLY A 57 8.08 -4.59 -0.90
CA GLY A 57 9.12 -3.80 -1.55
C GLY A 57 8.64 -2.57 -2.31
N GLY A 58 7.32 -2.32 -2.39
CA GLY A 58 6.76 -1.19 -3.11
C GLY A 58 7.03 0.15 -2.43
N VAL A 59 6.88 0.20 -1.11
CA VAL A 59 7.20 1.39 -0.32
C VAL A 59 8.69 1.68 -0.37
N THR A 60 9.53 0.65 -0.23
CA THR A 60 10.99 0.79 -0.39
C THR A 60 11.36 1.41 -1.73
N ALA A 61 10.78 0.91 -2.82
CA ALA A 61 11.06 1.43 -4.15
C ALA A 61 10.68 2.91 -4.29
N ALA A 62 9.55 3.32 -3.72
CA ALA A 62 9.11 4.71 -3.73
C ALA A 62 10.03 5.61 -2.88
N VAL A 63 10.43 5.15 -1.69
CA VAL A 63 11.35 5.89 -0.81
C VAL A 63 12.70 6.10 -1.49
N LEU A 64 13.32 5.04 -2.02
CA LEU A 64 14.60 5.13 -2.70
C LEU A 64 14.52 6.06 -3.93
N LYS A 65 13.44 5.95 -4.71
CA LYS A 65 13.23 6.83 -5.86
C LYS A 65 13.07 8.28 -5.44
N SER A 66 12.30 8.57 -4.42
CA SER A 66 12.15 9.93 -3.89
C SER A 66 13.48 10.51 -3.40
N MET A 67 14.31 9.70 -2.74
CA MET A 67 15.67 10.12 -2.33
C MET A 67 16.56 10.41 -3.51
N GLU A 68 16.56 9.56 -4.54
CA GLU A 68 17.30 9.80 -5.79
C GLU A 68 16.88 11.11 -6.47
N GLU A 69 15.60 11.38 -6.57
CA GLU A 69 15.05 12.61 -7.17
C GLU A 69 15.46 13.87 -6.40
N THR A 70 15.71 13.76 -5.10
CA THR A 70 16.27 14.85 -4.27
C THR A 70 17.80 14.91 -4.28
N GLY A 71 18.46 14.07 -5.08
CA GLY A 71 19.91 14.04 -5.20
C GLY A 71 20.64 13.31 -4.07
N THR A 72 19.92 12.53 -3.27
CA THR A 72 20.52 11.75 -2.18
C THR A 72 21.12 10.46 -2.75
N ASP A 73 22.38 10.19 -2.41
CA ASP A 73 23.03 8.93 -2.77
C ASP A 73 22.44 7.76 -1.94
N THR A 74 21.81 6.82 -2.62
CA THR A 74 21.19 5.64 -2.02
C THR A 74 22.03 4.37 -2.16
N SER A 75 23.19 4.44 -2.80
CA SER A 75 24.03 3.27 -3.14
C SER A 75 24.57 2.53 -1.92
N GLY A 76 24.72 3.22 -0.79
CA GLY A 76 25.19 2.67 0.47
C GLY A 76 24.08 2.20 1.42
N LEU A 77 22.81 2.39 1.08
CA LEU A 77 21.69 2.06 1.98
C LEU A 77 21.42 0.57 2.00
N THR A 78 21.36 0.02 3.20
CA THR A 78 20.95 -1.36 3.46
C THR A 78 19.48 -1.40 3.84
N VAL A 79 18.68 -2.14 3.07
CA VAL A 79 17.24 -2.25 3.26
C VAL A 79 16.85 -3.67 3.66
N GLU A 80 16.13 -3.80 4.77
CA GLU A 80 15.49 -5.05 5.20
C GLU A 80 14.01 -5.02 4.81
N LYS A 81 13.60 -6.00 3.98
CA LYS A 81 12.20 -6.18 3.55
C LYS A 81 11.63 -7.40 4.23
N CYS A 82 10.61 -7.19 5.05
CA CYS A 82 9.96 -8.24 5.82
C CYS A 82 8.56 -8.52 5.26
N ALA A 83 8.31 -9.74 4.81
CA ALA A 83 7.02 -10.19 4.30
C ALA A 83 6.41 -11.26 5.23
N GLY A 84 5.32 -10.89 5.88
CA GLY A 84 4.65 -11.72 6.86
C GLY A 84 5.02 -11.43 8.32
N ALA A 85 4.10 -11.77 9.21
CA ALA A 85 4.22 -11.46 10.64
C ALA A 85 5.49 -12.03 11.30
N ALA A 86 5.96 -13.20 10.84
CA ALA A 86 7.14 -13.84 11.41
C ALA A 86 8.43 -13.06 11.12
N GLU A 87 8.61 -12.61 9.88
CA GLU A 87 9.76 -11.81 9.46
C GLU A 87 9.74 -10.43 10.12
N VAL A 88 8.58 -9.77 10.15
CA VAL A 88 8.42 -8.49 10.86
C VAL A 88 8.81 -8.62 12.33
N LYS A 89 8.30 -9.66 13.02
CA LYS A 89 8.65 -9.92 14.43
C LYS A 89 10.15 -10.17 14.62
N LYS A 90 10.78 -10.91 13.72
CA LYS A 90 12.22 -11.16 13.74
C LYS A 90 13.00 -9.86 13.60
N ALA A 91 12.67 -9.04 12.59
CA ALA A 91 13.34 -7.75 12.36
C ALA A 91 13.20 -6.82 13.57
N LEU A 92 11.99 -6.66 14.12
CA LEU A 92 11.75 -5.86 15.34
C LEU A 92 12.52 -6.39 16.56
N THR A 93 12.67 -7.72 16.68
CA THR A 93 13.46 -8.33 17.75
C THR A 93 14.94 -8.00 17.60
N LEU A 94 15.48 -8.10 16.37
CA LEU A 94 16.87 -7.74 16.08
C LEU A 94 17.13 -6.26 16.28
N MET A 95 16.19 -5.42 15.88
CA MET A 95 16.24 -3.96 16.09
C MET A 95 16.31 -3.64 17.58
N LYS A 96 15.44 -4.26 18.40
CA LYS A 96 15.40 -4.04 19.87
C LYS A 96 16.73 -4.34 20.56
N VAL A 97 17.48 -5.31 20.06
CA VAL A 97 18.79 -5.70 20.64
C VAL A 97 19.98 -5.07 19.90
N GLY A 98 19.74 -4.12 19.00
CA GLY A 98 20.80 -3.43 18.24
C GLY A 98 21.59 -4.32 17.27
N ARG A 99 20.97 -5.40 16.80
CA ARG A 99 21.60 -6.39 15.90
C ARG A 99 21.11 -6.33 14.45
N LEU A 100 20.09 -5.53 14.18
CA LEU A 100 19.63 -5.33 12.82
C LEU A 100 20.61 -4.40 12.10
N GLN A 101 21.17 -4.88 11.00
CA GLN A 101 22.07 -4.10 10.14
C GLN A 101 21.29 -3.60 8.93
N ALA A 102 20.38 -2.66 9.16
CA ALA A 102 19.61 -2.03 8.11
C ALA A 102 19.37 -0.56 8.44
N ASP A 103 19.48 0.28 7.45
CA ASP A 103 19.19 1.71 7.55
C ASP A 103 17.68 1.98 7.41
N PHE A 104 17.00 1.12 6.65
CA PHE A 104 15.57 1.19 6.42
C PHE A 104 14.92 -0.18 6.50
N VAL A 105 13.75 -0.27 7.15
CA VAL A 105 12.97 -1.52 7.27
C VAL A 105 11.59 -1.30 6.70
N GLU A 106 11.22 -2.12 5.72
CA GLU A 106 9.85 -2.24 5.24
C GLU A 106 9.20 -3.48 5.84
N GLY A 107 8.10 -3.31 6.56
CA GLY A 107 7.34 -4.42 7.16
C GLY A 107 5.95 -4.56 6.56
N MET A 108 5.70 -5.67 5.86
CA MET A 108 4.38 -6.08 5.41
C MET A 108 3.86 -7.22 6.26
N MET A 109 2.71 -7.04 6.93
CA MET A 109 2.14 -8.07 7.81
C MET A 109 1.63 -9.28 7.03
N CYS A 110 1.22 -9.11 5.77
CA CYS A 110 0.78 -10.17 4.88
C CYS A 110 1.91 -10.56 3.92
N GLU A 111 2.09 -11.85 3.67
CA GLU A 111 3.04 -12.35 2.67
C GLU A 111 2.64 -11.84 1.27
N GLY A 112 3.60 -11.30 0.54
CA GLY A 112 3.36 -10.68 -0.77
C GLY A 112 2.78 -9.25 -0.71
N GLY A 113 2.54 -8.69 0.48
CA GLY A 113 1.95 -7.39 0.70
C GLY A 113 0.43 -7.43 0.87
N CYS A 114 -0.23 -6.28 0.69
CA CYS A 114 -1.68 -6.15 0.89
C CYS A 114 -2.50 -7.08 -0.01
N VAL A 115 -2.00 -7.40 -1.19
CA VAL A 115 -2.64 -8.32 -2.14
C VAL A 115 -2.70 -9.76 -1.63
N GLY A 116 -1.82 -10.14 -0.69
CA GLY A 116 -1.82 -11.45 0.00
C GLY A 116 -2.66 -11.46 1.29
N GLY A 117 -3.41 -10.40 1.56
CA GLY A 117 -4.17 -10.24 2.80
C GLY A 117 -5.37 -11.17 2.94
N PRO A 118 -5.97 -11.22 4.14
CA PRO A 118 -7.03 -12.19 4.48
C PRO A 118 -8.35 -11.98 3.73
N SER A 119 -8.54 -10.86 3.07
CA SER A 119 -9.73 -10.57 2.25
C SER A 119 -9.56 -10.88 0.77
N GLN A 120 -8.52 -11.60 0.43
CA GLN A 120 -8.24 -12.03 -0.93
C GLN A 120 -9.30 -12.98 -1.47
N HIS A 121 -9.81 -12.73 -2.69
CA HIS A 121 -10.88 -13.51 -3.33
C HIS A 121 -10.42 -14.29 -4.55
N ARG A 122 -9.17 -14.17 -4.93
CA ARG A 122 -8.56 -14.85 -6.09
C ARG A 122 -7.32 -15.62 -5.65
N SER A 123 -6.88 -16.54 -6.48
CA SER A 123 -5.60 -17.22 -6.25
C SER A 123 -4.44 -16.22 -6.32
N GLU A 124 -3.36 -16.50 -5.61
CA GLU A 124 -2.13 -15.68 -5.64
C GLU A 124 -1.63 -15.45 -7.08
N MET A 125 -1.67 -16.50 -7.92
CA MET A 125 -1.27 -16.41 -9.33
C MET A 125 -2.13 -15.40 -10.11
N GLN A 126 -3.44 -15.40 -9.91
CA GLN A 126 -4.35 -14.48 -10.58
C GLN A 126 -4.12 -13.05 -10.13
N PHE A 127 -3.92 -12.83 -8.83
CA PHE A 127 -3.57 -11.53 -8.29
C PHE A 127 -2.26 -10.99 -8.84
N LYS A 128 -1.26 -11.86 -8.93
CA LYS A 128 0.04 -11.48 -9.50
C LYS A 128 -0.11 -11.02 -10.95
N LYS A 129 -0.87 -11.75 -11.75
CA LYS A 129 -1.14 -11.40 -13.15
C LYS A 129 -1.88 -10.05 -13.26
N ASP A 130 -2.97 -9.87 -12.51
CA ASP A 130 -3.79 -8.65 -12.54
C ASP A 130 -2.95 -7.44 -12.08
N ARG A 131 -2.14 -7.60 -11.05
CA ARG A 131 -1.21 -6.60 -10.57
C ARG A 131 -0.16 -6.22 -11.61
N ASP A 132 0.47 -7.21 -12.24
CA ASP A 132 1.52 -6.97 -13.21
C ASP A 132 0.95 -6.22 -14.44
N THR A 133 -0.28 -6.53 -14.84
CA THR A 133 -1.02 -5.77 -15.85
C THR A 133 -1.23 -4.32 -15.40
N LEU A 134 -1.74 -4.10 -14.20
CA LEU A 134 -1.98 -2.76 -13.66
C LEU A 134 -0.68 -1.92 -13.56
N ILE A 135 0.43 -2.57 -13.19
CA ILE A 135 1.75 -1.92 -13.13
C ILE A 135 2.27 -1.58 -14.52
N ALA A 136 2.03 -2.45 -15.51
CA ALA A 136 2.43 -2.20 -16.90
C ALA A 136 1.69 -1.00 -17.54
N GLU A 137 0.51 -0.66 -17.02
CA GLU A 137 -0.27 0.50 -17.43
C GLU A 137 0.09 1.78 -16.65
N ALA A 138 1.11 1.73 -15.77
CA ALA A 138 1.54 2.90 -15.02
C ALA A 138 2.24 3.91 -15.93
N ASP A 139 2.12 5.19 -15.57
CA ASP A 139 2.90 6.23 -16.23
C ASP A 139 4.38 6.21 -15.80
N ASP A 140 5.22 6.87 -16.58
CA ASP A 140 6.68 6.91 -16.37
C ASP A 140 7.11 8.01 -15.39
N ARG A 141 6.18 8.76 -14.80
CA ARG A 141 6.49 9.84 -13.88
C ARG A 141 7.19 9.32 -12.61
N GLY A 142 8.11 10.13 -12.12
CA GLY A 142 8.72 9.92 -10.81
C GLY A 142 7.76 10.19 -9.66
N VAL A 143 8.26 10.07 -8.44
CA VAL A 143 7.45 10.28 -7.23
C VAL A 143 7.09 11.76 -7.08
N HIS A 144 8.07 12.66 -7.17
CA HIS A 144 7.85 14.10 -7.00
C HIS A 144 7.04 14.70 -8.14
N GLU A 145 7.34 14.35 -9.38
CA GLU A 145 6.58 14.78 -10.54
C GLU A 145 5.09 14.39 -10.44
N ASN A 146 4.81 13.20 -9.93
CA ASN A 146 3.44 12.76 -9.72
C ASN A 146 2.74 13.58 -8.63
N LEU A 147 3.46 14.02 -7.58
CA LEU A 147 2.92 14.84 -6.51
C LEU A 147 2.69 16.30 -6.91
N GLU A 148 3.38 16.83 -7.94
CA GLU A 148 3.18 18.20 -8.42
C GLU A 148 1.74 18.48 -8.88
N SER A 149 1.03 17.44 -9.33
CA SER A 149 -0.36 17.54 -9.75
C SER A 149 -1.37 17.43 -8.59
N VAL A 150 -0.89 17.22 -7.35
CA VAL A 150 -1.71 16.98 -6.16
C VAL A 150 -1.57 18.14 -5.18
N ASP A 151 -2.69 18.74 -4.79
CA ASP A 151 -2.70 19.70 -3.70
C ASP A 151 -2.51 19.00 -2.36
N MET A 152 -1.25 18.91 -1.91
CA MET A 152 -0.89 18.25 -0.66
C MET A 152 -1.41 18.99 0.58
N GLU A 153 -1.70 20.28 0.48
CA GLU A 153 -2.27 21.08 1.60
C GLU A 153 -3.74 20.71 1.86
N ALA A 154 -4.42 20.18 0.84
CA ALA A 154 -5.81 19.70 0.99
C ALA A 154 -5.92 18.41 1.82
N PHE A 155 -4.79 17.73 2.11
CA PHE A 155 -4.78 16.49 2.86
C PHE A 155 -4.27 16.69 4.30
N ALA A 156 -5.05 16.25 5.28
CA ALA A 156 -4.60 16.19 6.67
C ALA A 156 -3.63 15.00 6.84
N MET A 157 -2.34 15.27 6.80
CA MET A 157 -1.28 14.25 6.90
C MET A 157 -0.89 13.91 8.34
N HIS A 158 -1.43 14.65 9.32
CA HIS A 158 -1.16 14.45 10.74
C HIS A 158 -2.46 14.12 11.50
N ARG A 159 -2.34 13.22 12.45
CA ARG A 159 -3.38 12.87 13.43
C ARG A 159 -3.06 13.52 14.76
#